data_c851eff4bd51094c7a37a82f68bbd3f5
#
_entry.id   c851eff4bd51094c7a37a82f68bbd3f5
#
_cell.length_a   1.000
_cell.length_b   1.000
_cell.length_c   1.000
_cell.angle_alpha   90.00
_cell.angle_beta   90.00
_cell.angle_gamma   90.00
#
_symmetry.space_group_name_H-M   'P 1'
#
loop_
_entity.id
_entity.type
_entity.pdbx_description
1 polymer ?
#
loop_
_entity_poly.entity_id
_entity_poly.type
_entity_poly.pdbx_seq_one_letter_code
_entity_poly.pdbx_strand_id
1 'polypeptide(L)'
;MNYMIKFLVDRNYILSPQSWNGGENDRPITLSPEGYARVDAIQKNTANGKNVLVAMKFGDDTKKLREMIRQGIMSAGYVAIFIDEVEHNDFITPELLKYIRDSKFVVVDLSHQNNGAYFEEGYAMGLGKPVIQLCKKDVRLHFDIAQKNTIIWETEEEIPERLKNRIIATID
;
A
#
# COMPACT_ATOMS: atom_id res chain seq x y z
N MET A 1 -16.18 -30.09 0.66
CA MET A 1 -15.74 -28.95 -0.19
C MET A 1 -15.33 -27.82 0.74
N ASN A 2 -14.14 -27.26 0.56
CA ASN A 2 -13.66 -26.14 1.39
C ASN A 2 -14.63 -24.96 1.27
N TYR A 3 -14.96 -24.31 2.40
CA TYR A 3 -15.89 -23.17 2.44
C TYR A 3 -15.53 -22.05 1.44
N MET A 4 -14.24 -21.77 1.27
CA MET A 4 -13.77 -20.75 0.35
C MET A 4 -14.03 -21.12 -1.12
N ILE A 5 -13.82 -22.37 -1.50
CA ILE A 5 -14.11 -22.85 -2.88
C ILE A 5 -15.61 -22.76 -3.15
N LYS A 6 -16.44 -23.20 -2.20
CA LYS A 6 -17.89 -23.07 -2.33
C LYS A 6 -18.33 -21.63 -2.52
N PHE A 7 -17.82 -20.70 -1.69
CA PHE A 7 -18.10 -19.27 -1.81
C PHE A 7 -17.74 -18.70 -3.19
N LEU A 8 -16.58 -19.08 -3.75
CA LEU A 8 -16.14 -18.62 -5.07
C LEU A 8 -17.00 -19.20 -6.22
N VAL A 9 -17.44 -20.45 -6.09
CA VAL A 9 -18.36 -21.10 -7.05
C VAL A 9 -19.74 -20.44 -6.98
N ASP A 10 -20.30 -20.25 -5.78
CA ASP A 10 -21.62 -19.63 -5.57
C ASP A 10 -21.67 -18.18 -6.09
N ARG A 11 -20.52 -17.49 -6.13
CA ARG A 11 -20.36 -16.17 -6.74
C ARG A 11 -20.01 -16.20 -8.22
N ASN A 12 -19.96 -17.37 -8.81
CA ASN A 12 -19.56 -17.57 -10.21
C ASN A 12 -18.18 -17.00 -10.56
N TYR A 13 -17.26 -16.92 -9.60
CA TYR A 13 -15.90 -16.45 -9.84
C TYR A 13 -14.96 -17.53 -10.33
N ILE A 14 -15.27 -18.79 -10.04
CA ILE A 14 -14.55 -19.96 -10.53
C ILE A 14 -15.54 -20.97 -11.12
N LEU A 15 -15.07 -21.70 -12.14
CA LEU A 15 -15.84 -22.79 -12.74
C LEU A 15 -15.82 -23.99 -11.80
N SER A 16 -17.00 -24.59 -11.58
CA SER A 16 -17.08 -25.87 -10.86
C SER A 16 -16.44 -26.96 -11.71
N PRO A 17 -15.44 -27.71 -11.21
CA PRO A 17 -14.87 -28.81 -11.95
C PRO A 17 -15.92 -29.92 -12.12
N GLN A 18 -16.40 -30.13 -13.35
CA GLN A 18 -17.48 -31.05 -13.66
C GLN A 18 -17.10 -32.53 -13.54
N SER A 19 -15.83 -32.88 -13.57
CA SER A 19 -15.33 -34.23 -13.31
C SER A 19 -13.87 -34.20 -13.00
N TRP A 20 -13.52 -34.41 -11.75
CA TRP A 20 -12.13 -34.54 -11.30
C TRP A 20 -11.92 -35.90 -10.64
N ASN A 21 -11.04 -36.73 -11.20
CA ASN A 21 -10.71 -38.06 -10.70
C ASN A 21 -9.42 -38.08 -9.84
N GLY A 22 -8.84 -36.92 -9.55
CA GLY A 22 -7.64 -36.76 -8.71
C GLY A 22 -7.95 -36.52 -7.24
N GLY A 23 -6.91 -36.47 -6.41
CA GLY A 23 -7.03 -36.19 -4.99
C GLY A 23 -7.69 -34.83 -4.68
N GLU A 24 -8.25 -34.70 -3.48
CA GLU A 24 -9.01 -33.51 -3.07
C GLU A 24 -8.17 -32.22 -3.03
N ASN A 25 -6.85 -32.35 -2.89
CA ASN A 25 -5.92 -31.24 -2.80
C ASN A 25 -5.36 -30.73 -4.15
N ASP A 26 -5.60 -31.47 -5.26
CA ASP A 26 -5.00 -31.17 -6.58
C ASP A 26 -6.02 -30.73 -7.62
N ARG A 27 -7.18 -30.22 -7.19
CA ARG A 27 -8.23 -29.76 -8.12
C ARG A 27 -7.78 -28.51 -8.85
N PRO A 28 -7.73 -28.49 -10.20
CA PRO A 28 -7.47 -27.30 -10.95
C PRO A 28 -8.60 -26.29 -10.71
N ILE A 29 -8.25 -25.08 -10.34
CA ILE A 29 -9.19 -23.95 -10.21
C ILE A 29 -9.09 -23.12 -11.48
N THR A 30 -10.19 -23.01 -12.20
CA THR A 30 -10.27 -22.16 -13.39
C THR A 30 -11.18 -20.97 -13.11
N LEU A 31 -10.68 -19.77 -13.38
CA LEU A 31 -11.51 -18.57 -13.28
C LEU A 31 -12.61 -18.59 -14.35
N SER A 32 -13.80 -18.17 -13.95
CA SER A 32 -14.88 -17.87 -14.90
C SER A 32 -14.63 -16.51 -15.58
N PRO A 33 -15.36 -16.14 -16.65
CA PRO A 33 -15.32 -14.78 -17.19
C PRO A 33 -15.59 -13.70 -16.14
N GLU A 34 -16.51 -13.93 -15.20
CA GLU A 34 -16.81 -13.04 -14.08
C GLU A 34 -15.67 -12.99 -13.09
N GLY A 35 -14.98 -14.11 -12.86
CA GLY A 35 -13.75 -14.17 -12.05
C GLY A 35 -12.62 -13.31 -12.63
N TYR A 36 -12.38 -13.43 -13.92
CA TYR A 36 -11.42 -12.59 -14.64
C TYR A 36 -11.81 -11.11 -14.58
N ALA A 37 -13.08 -10.78 -14.82
CA ALA A 37 -13.58 -9.41 -14.71
C ALA A 37 -13.43 -8.86 -13.30
N ARG A 38 -13.58 -9.69 -12.26
CA ARG A 38 -13.38 -9.29 -10.87
C ARG A 38 -11.91 -9.02 -10.54
N VAL A 39 -11.00 -9.86 -11.02
CA VAL A 39 -9.55 -9.64 -10.89
C VAL A 39 -9.15 -8.35 -11.60
N ASP A 40 -9.60 -8.14 -12.83
CA ASP A 40 -9.38 -6.92 -13.62
C ASP A 40 -9.92 -5.67 -12.90
N ALA A 41 -11.10 -5.74 -12.30
CA ALA A 41 -11.68 -4.64 -11.54
C ALA A 41 -10.87 -4.31 -10.28
N ILE A 42 -10.36 -5.33 -9.58
CA ILE A 42 -9.47 -5.14 -8.43
C ILE A 42 -8.16 -4.49 -8.88
N GLN A 43 -7.55 -4.97 -9.97
CA GLN A 43 -6.31 -4.42 -10.51
C GLN A 43 -6.49 -2.99 -11.03
N LYS A 44 -7.59 -2.70 -11.74
CA LYS A 44 -7.90 -1.37 -12.26
C LYS A 44 -8.20 -0.36 -11.15
N ASN A 45 -8.91 -0.74 -10.10
CA ASN A 45 -9.14 0.13 -8.94
C ASN A 45 -7.85 0.49 -8.19
N THR A 46 -6.86 -0.38 -8.23
CA THR A 46 -5.53 -0.09 -7.67
C THR A 46 -4.63 0.70 -8.63
N ALA A 47 -4.88 0.65 -9.94
CA ALA A 47 -4.00 1.21 -10.96
C ALA A 47 -4.29 2.67 -11.38
N ASN A 48 -5.53 3.14 -11.26
CA ASN A 48 -5.96 4.44 -11.82
C ASN A 48 -6.05 5.59 -10.79
N GLY A 49 -5.78 5.33 -9.52
CA GLY A 49 -5.80 6.35 -8.48
C GLY A 49 -4.53 7.22 -8.51
N LYS A 50 -4.70 8.52 -8.26
CA LYS A 50 -3.58 9.44 -7.99
C LYS A 50 -3.26 9.54 -6.50
N ASN A 51 -4.04 8.92 -5.65
CA ASN A 51 -3.90 9.00 -4.20
C ASN A 51 -2.72 8.16 -3.69
N VAL A 52 -1.94 8.74 -2.81
CA VAL A 52 -0.78 8.13 -2.15
C VAL A 52 -0.97 8.29 -0.65
N LEU A 53 -1.05 7.18 0.07
CA LEU A 53 -1.08 7.25 1.52
C LEU A 53 0.31 7.58 2.05
N VAL A 54 0.37 8.48 3.02
CA VAL A 54 1.60 8.79 3.77
C VAL A 54 1.47 8.29 5.20
N ALA A 55 2.27 7.30 5.53
CA ALA A 55 2.39 6.71 6.86
C ALA A 55 3.57 7.35 7.60
N MET A 56 3.31 8.09 8.67
CA MET A 56 4.34 8.78 9.44
C MET A 56 3.87 9.09 10.87
N LYS A 57 4.77 9.51 11.74
CA LYS A 57 4.37 10.15 12.99
C LYS A 57 3.70 11.48 12.72
N PHE A 58 2.56 11.75 13.38
CA PHE A 58 1.88 13.03 13.35
C PHE A 58 2.17 13.83 14.61
N GLY A 59 2.36 15.14 14.45
CA GLY A 59 2.63 16.06 15.54
C GLY A 59 3.22 17.37 15.04
N ASP A 60 3.36 18.34 15.96
CA ASP A 60 3.91 19.66 15.63
C ASP A 60 5.37 19.59 15.18
N ASP A 61 6.10 18.64 15.72
CA ASP A 61 7.51 18.36 15.41
C ASP A 61 7.74 17.77 14.02
N THR A 62 6.67 17.31 13.35
CA THR A 62 6.74 16.68 12.03
C THR A 62 6.05 17.51 10.92
N LYS A 63 5.56 18.69 11.23
CA LYS A 63 4.83 19.54 10.24
C LYS A 63 5.66 19.86 9.01
N LYS A 64 6.93 20.22 9.18
CA LYS A 64 7.82 20.52 8.06
C LYS A 64 8.10 19.29 7.22
N LEU A 65 8.44 18.17 7.87
CA LEU A 65 8.64 16.89 7.20
C LEU A 65 7.42 16.48 6.36
N ARG A 66 6.21 16.61 6.93
CA ARG A 66 4.95 16.35 6.24
C ARG A 66 4.83 17.17 4.96
N GLU A 67 5.10 18.48 5.06
CA GLU A 67 4.99 19.37 3.91
C GLU A 67 6.01 19.05 2.82
N MET A 68 7.24 18.68 3.17
CA MET A 68 8.26 18.26 2.22
C MET A 68 7.87 16.96 1.50
N ILE A 69 7.31 15.98 2.22
CA ILE A 69 6.78 14.75 1.62
C ILE A 69 5.62 15.06 0.67
N ARG A 70 4.68 15.92 1.10
CA ARG A 70 3.56 16.38 0.25
C ARG A 70 4.06 16.98 -1.06
N GLN A 71 5.02 17.90 -1.00
CA GLN A 71 5.59 18.57 -2.17
C GLN A 71 6.24 17.57 -3.13
N GLY A 72 6.97 16.58 -2.60
CA GLY A 72 7.60 15.54 -3.42
C GLY A 72 6.57 14.70 -4.19
N ILE A 73 5.50 14.27 -3.51
CA ILE A 73 4.42 13.49 -4.10
C ILE A 73 3.66 14.32 -5.16
N MET A 74 3.30 15.56 -4.82
CA MET A 74 2.59 16.46 -5.75
C MET A 74 3.44 16.79 -6.98
N SER A 75 4.73 17.01 -6.81
CA SER A 75 5.66 17.27 -7.92
C SER A 75 5.83 16.07 -8.87
N ALA A 76 5.49 14.87 -8.42
CA ALA A 76 5.43 13.67 -9.24
C ALA A 76 4.03 13.45 -9.89
N GLY A 77 3.07 14.35 -9.67
CA GLY A 77 1.72 14.29 -10.26
C GLY A 77 0.69 13.47 -9.47
N TYR A 78 0.98 13.17 -8.19
CA TYR A 78 0.12 12.42 -7.28
C TYR A 78 -0.47 13.31 -6.17
N VAL A 79 -1.41 12.77 -5.41
CA VAL A 79 -2.08 13.45 -4.29
C VAL A 79 -1.72 12.74 -2.98
N ALA A 80 -1.07 13.44 -2.07
CA ALA A 80 -0.72 12.92 -0.76
C ALA A 80 -1.94 12.91 0.17
N ILE A 81 -2.21 11.76 0.79
CA ILE A 81 -3.27 11.58 1.79
C ILE A 81 -2.62 11.30 3.15
N PHE A 82 -2.98 12.09 4.14
CA PHE A 82 -2.60 11.92 5.54
C PHE A 82 -3.86 11.61 6.35
N ILE A 83 -3.85 10.53 7.09
CA ILE A 83 -5.06 10.03 7.78
C ILE A 83 -5.56 11.00 8.85
N ASP A 84 -4.68 11.72 9.52
CA ASP A 84 -5.05 12.71 10.54
C ASP A 84 -5.70 13.99 9.96
N GLU A 85 -5.61 14.20 8.64
CA GLU A 85 -6.30 15.29 7.93
C GLU A 85 -7.68 14.87 7.42
N VAL A 86 -8.03 13.59 7.52
CA VAL A 86 -9.32 13.07 7.09
C VAL A 86 -10.29 13.10 8.27
N GLU A 87 -11.40 13.81 8.13
CA GLU A 87 -12.46 13.81 9.15
C GLU A 87 -13.11 12.42 9.26
N HIS A 88 -13.09 11.85 10.47
CA HIS A 88 -13.75 10.58 10.78
C HIS A 88 -14.22 10.55 12.24
N ASN A 89 -15.36 9.90 12.46
CA ASN A 89 -15.98 9.78 13.81
C ASN A 89 -15.66 8.46 14.52
N ASP A 90 -15.01 7.49 13.86
CA ASP A 90 -14.87 6.13 14.33
C ASP A 90 -13.41 5.66 14.42
N PHE A 91 -13.22 4.44 14.92
CA PHE A 91 -11.92 3.79 15.00
C PHE A 91 -11.16 3.91 13.67
N ILE A 92 -9.97 4.47 13.74
CA ILE A 92 -9.07 4.76 12.60
C ILE A 92 -8.83 3.53 11.71
N THR A 93 -8.89 2.33 12.26
CA THR A 93 -8.42 1.10 11.62
C THR A 93 -9.17 0.69 10.33
N PRO A 94 -10.51 0.66 10.26
CA PRO A 94 -11.21 0.25 9.04
C PRO A 94 -11.02 1.22 7.89
N GLU A 95 -11.05 2.53 8.16
CA GLU A 95 -10.81 3.58 7.18
C GLU A 95 -9.37 3.60 6.70
N LEU A 96 -8.40 3.49 7.61
CA LEU A 96 -6.99 3.38 7.29
C LEU A 96 -6.74 2.22 6.31
N LEU A 97 -7.28 1.04 6.59
CA LEU A 97 -7.14 -0.12 5.71
C LEU A 97 -7.76 0.12 4.32
N LYS A 98 -8.86 0.89 4.27
CA LYS A 98 -9.46 1.32 3.00
C LYS A 98 -8.53 2.27 2.24
N TYR A 99 -7.99 3.32 2.90
CA TYR A 99 -7.05 4.24 2.26
C TYR A 99 -5.80 3.56 1.76
N ILE A 100 -5.25 2.58 2.50
CA ILE A 100 -4.13 1.78 2.02
C ILE A 100 -4.53 1.01 0.76
N ARG A 101 -5.70 0.36 0.74
CA ARG A 101 -6.17 -0.39 -0.44
C ARG A 101 -6.41 0.49 -1.65
N ASP A 102 -6.96 1.67 -1.44
CA ASP A 102 -7.36 2.59 -2.52
C ASP A 102 -6.19 3.44 -3.05
N SER A 103 -5.07 3.50 -2.33
CA SER A 103 -3.87 4.23 -2.74
C SER A 103 -3.13 3.53 -3.88
N LYS A 104 -2.52 4.30 -4.78
CA LYS A 104 -1.65 3.79 -5.86
C LYS A 104 -0.39 3.13 -5.27
N PHE A 105 0.23 3.79 -4.30
CA PHE A 105 1.37 3.32 -3.52
C PHE A 105 1.36 3.98 -2.13
N VAL A 106 2.28 3.58 -1.26
CA VAL A 106 2.42 4.14 0.09
C VAL A 106 3.81 4.74 0.26
N VAL A 107 3.89 5.92 0.86
CA VAL A 107 5.13 6.53 1.33
C VAL A 107 5.19 6.39 2.85
N VAL A 108 6.28 5.88 3.38
CA VAL A 108 6.45 5.62 4.82
C VAL A 108 7.66 6.37 5.35
N ASP A 109 7.47 7.21 6.37
CA ASP A 109 8.59 7.77 7.13
C ASP A 109 8.85 6.97 8.41
N LEU A 110 10.04 6.45 8.52
CA LEU A 110 10.49 5.60 9.62
C LEU A 110 11.41 6.33 10.61
N SER A 111 11.61 7.63 10.43
CA SER A 111 12.55 8.44 11.23
C SER A 111 12.19 8.48 12.72
N HIS A 112 10.91 8.34 13.06
CA HIS A 112 10.41 8.38 14.43
C HIS A 112 10.06 6.99 14.99
N GLN A 113 10.33 5.90 14.25
CA GLN A 113 10.05 4.53 14.65
C GLN A 113 8.60 4.33 15.14
N ASN A 114 7.64 4.96 14.45
CA ASN A 114 6.23 4.89 14.79
C ASN A 114 5.65 3.51 14.45
N ASN A 115 5.10 2.82 15.44
CA ASN A 115 4.52 1.48 15.28
C ASN A 115 3.36 1.46 14.26
N GLY A 116 2.59 2.54 14.17
CA GLY A 116 1.53 2.69 13.17
C GLY A 116 2.09 2.67 11.75
N ALA A 117 3.18 3.43 11.51
CA ALA A 117 3.83 3.46 10.21
C ALA A 117 4.38 2.09 9.78
N TYR A 118 4.94 1.32 10.70
CA TYR A 118 5.36 -0.07 10.43
C TYR A 118 4.20 -1.00 10.11
N PHE A 119 3.07 -0.87 10.82
CA PHE A 119 1.87 -1.64 10.52
C PHE A 119 1.33 -1.33 9.13
N GLU A 120 1.23 -0.05 8.79
CA GLU A 120 0.74 0.45 7.49
C GLU A 120 1.63 -0.01 6.35
N GLU A 121 2.95 0.03 6.54
CA GLU A 121 3.94 -0.50 5.62
C GLU A 121 3.75 -2.00 5.39
N GLY A 122 3.71 -2.78 6.45
CA GLY A 122 3.56 -4.23 6.38
C GLY A 122 2.25 -4.63 5.69
N TYR A 123 1.16 -3.93 6.00
CA TYR A 123 -0.14 -4.18 5.37
C TYR A 123 -0.12 -3.84 3.87
N ALA A 124 0.46 -2.68 3.49
CA ALA A 124 0.61 -2.31 2.10
C ALA A 124 1.44 -3.32 1.31
N MET A 125 2.55 -3.79 1.89
CA MET A 125 3.40 -4.84 1.29
C MET A 125 2.65 -6.16 1.14
N GLY A 126 1.87 -6.57 2.13
CA GLY A 126 1.03 -7.76 2.09
C GLY A 126 -0.04 -7.71 0.99
N LEU A 127 -0.47 -6.52 0.59
CA LEU A 127 -1.35 -6.30 -0.55
C LEU A 127 -0.61 -6.21 -1.90
N GLY A 128 0.72 -6.36 -1.91
CA GLY A 128 1.53 -6.20 -3.12
C GLY A 128 1.66 -4.77 -3.61
N LYS A 129 1.36 -3.77 -2.76
CA LYS A 129 1.49 -2.35 -3.15
C LYS A 129 2.95 -1.90 -3.11
N PRO A 130 3.35 -1.03 -4.05
CA PRO A 130 4.64 -0.38 -3.95
C PRO A 130 4.72 0.46 -2.67
N VAL A 131 5.86 0.40 -1.99
CA VAL A 131 6.14 1.19 -0.79
C VAL A 131 7.48 1.88 -0.96
N ILE A 132 7.50 3.19 -0.75
CA ILE A 132 8.71 4.02 -0.73
C ILE A 132 9.00 4.41 0.71
N GLN A 133 10.15 4.00 1.21
CA GLN A 133 10.61 4.30 2.56
C GLN A 133 11.47 5.57 2.59
N LEU A 134 11.26 6.39 3.62
CA LEU A 134 12.06 7.52 4.03
C LEU A 134 12.60 7.27 5.45
N CYS A 135 13.83 7.66 5.71
CA CYS A 135 14.38 7.62 7.06
C CYS A 135 15.44 8.71 7.21
N LYS A 136 15.45 9.37 8.36
CA LYS A 136 16.48 10.33 8.70
C LYS A 136 17.83 9.63 8.88
N LYS A 137 18.91 10.26 8.42
CA LYS A 137 20.27 9.80 8.69
C LYS A 137 20.46 9.66 10.22
N ASP A 138 21.26 8.71 10.62
CA ASP A 138 21.54 8.35 12.02
C ASP A 138 20.39 7.67 12.79
N VAL A 139 19.23 7.47 12.18
CA VAL A 139 18.18 6.60 12.71
C VAL A 139 18.42 5.17 12.23
N ARG A 140 18.57 4.24 13.17
CA ARG A 140 18.77 2.82 12.86
C ARG A 140 17.45 2.18 12.48
N LEU A 141 17.33 1.76 11.23
CA LEU A 141 16.19 0.95 10.77
C LEU A 141 16.21 -0.45 11.41
N HIS A 142 15.02 -0.98 11.68
CA HIS A 142 14.89 -2.38 12.07
C HIS A 142 15.38 -3.29 10.94
N PHE A 143 16.06 -4.39 11.28
CA PHE A 143 16.75 -5.24 10.30
C PHE A 143 15.78 -5.84 9.25
N ASP A 144 14.54 -6.12 9.63
CA ASP A 144 13.53 -6.72 8.73
C ASP A 144 13.16 -5.82 7.54
N ILE A 145 13.29 -4.51 7.70
CA ILE A 145 12.96 -3.50 6.69
C ILE A 145 14.19 -2.80 6.10
N ALA A 146 15.35 -2.94 6.72
CA ALA A 146 16.61 -2.32 6.30
C ALA A 146 17.13 -2.83 4.94
N GLN A 147 16.55 -3.92 4.41
CA GLN A 147 16.92 -4.48 3.11
C GLN A 147 16.29 -3.71 1.92
N LYS A 148 15.33 -2.84 2.19
CA LYS A 148 14.73 -1.99 1.15
C LYS A 148 15.63 -0.81 0.82
N ASN A 149 15.57 -0.36 -0.43
CA ASN A 149 16.25 0.84 -0.88
C ASN A 149 15.54 2.09 -0.32
N THR A 150 15.85 2.43 0.92
CA THR A 150 15.28 3.56 1.65
C THR A 150 15.93 4.89 1.22
N ILE A 151 15.15 5.95 1.10
CA ILE A 151 15.66 7.31 0.93
C ILE A 151 16.15 7.79 2.30
N ILE A 152 17.46 7.75 2.51
CA ILE A 152 18.08 8.31 3.72
C ILE A 152 18.31 9.81 3.52
N TRP A 153 17.70 10.65 4.34
CA TRP A 153 17.79 12.10 4.24
C TRP A 153 18.52 12.71 5.44
N GLU A 154 19.24 13.80 5.22
CA GLU A 154 19.92 14.57 6.27
C GLU A 154 19.13 15.81 6.65
N THR A 155 18.62 16.53 5.63
CA THR A 155 17.76 17.69 5.79
C THR A 155 16.44 17.47 5.08
N GLU A 156 15.37 18.03 5.63
CA GLU A 156 14.02 17.83 5.08
C GLU A 156 13.88 18.42 3.67
N GLU A 157 14.67 19.45 3.35
CA GLU A 157 14.70 20.12 2.06
C GLU A 157 15.12 19.22 0.90
N GLU A 158 15.84 18.13 1.17
CA GLU A 158 16.24 17.15 0.14
C GLU A 158 15.07 16.26 -0.29
N ILE A 159 14.06 16.11 0.55
CA ILE A 159 13.00 15.10 0.39
C ILE A 159 12.19 15.33 -0.89
N PRO A 160 11.72 16.56 -1.21
CA PRO A 160 10.83 16.74 -2.36
C PRO A 160 11.43 16.25 -3.66
N GLU A 161 12.67 16.60 -3.96
CA GLU A 161 13.33 16.20 -5.19
C GLU A 161 13.64 14.71 -5.22
N ARG A 162 14.20 14.18 -4.12
CA ARG A 162 14.57 12.75 -4.04
C ARG A 162 13.35 11.83 -4.09
N LEU A 163 12.26 12.22 -3.41
CA LEU A 163 11.00 11.47 -3.44
C LEU A 163 10.36 11.52 -4.82
N LYS A 164 10.28 12.70 -5.46
CA LYS A 164 9.81 12.84 -6.83
C LYS A 164 10.57 11.91 -7.79
N ASN A 165 11.89 11.97 -7.74
CA ASN A 165 12.73 11.17 -8.64
C ASN A 165 12.54 9.66 -8.39
N ARG A 166 12.39 9.23 -7.13
CA ARG A 166 12.10 7.85 -6.79
C ARG A 166 10.73 7.42 -7.32
N ILE A 167 9.69 8.25 -7.17
CA ILE A 167 8.34 7.96 -7.67
C ILE A 167 8.38 7.77 -9.20
N ILE A 168 8.97 8.73 -9.92
CA ILE A 168 9.08 8.66 -11.38
C ILE A 168 9.85 7.41 -11.85
N ALA A 169 10.86 6.99 -11.09
CA ALA A 169 11.70 5.85 -11.46
C ALA A 169 11.09 4.47 -11.13
N THR A 170 10.11 4.41 -10.21
CA THR A 170 9.65 3.13 -9.65
C THR A 170 8.14 2.90 -9.68
N ILE A 171 7.36 3.93 -9.95
CA ILE A 171 5.89 3.84 -10.00
C ILE A 171 5.44 4.09 -11.44
N ASP A 172 4.83 3.07 -12.06
CA ASP A 172 4.26 3.12 -13.41
C ASP A 172 2.80 3.64 -13.39
#